data_c0af7e60f46071d8bf7b7eb19709d818
#
_entry.id   c0af7e60f46071d8bf7b7eb19709d818
#
_cell.length_a   1.000
_cell.length_b   1.000
_cell.length_c   1.000
_cell.angle_alpha   90.00
_cell.angle_beta   90.00
_cell.angle_gamma   90.00
#
_symmetry.space_group_name_H-M   'P 1'
#
loop_
_entity.id
_entity.type
_entity.pdbx_description
1 polymer ?
#
loop_
_entity_poly.entity_id
_entity_poly.type
_entity_poly.pdbx_seq_one_letter_code
_entity_poly.pdbx_strand_id
1 'polypeptide(L)'
;MWAAVETAEKTKDSRLARQLIVALPIELERDDWLLLLRGFVQMECVDKGMCADFATHDPDGHNPHAHIMVTMRPLDAHGKWQSKTQKEYLCRKADEERGFTAQEFLQAKEDGWEKQYKYRSAAGVSAWLTPTQAAREPGWERRSKQPKAAKFGRQNPLCARWNSPEQLLDWREAWADAVNRALEEKQQSARVTHLSHAALGLDEQPTVHEGSQARSLELQGIKADRCELNRQIRANNKLLRELKAQLAKLSKVVENTVEHIAETLERLRSSLIMLQYRLLVNHKQADTWERQVNYYRPILQDYHAVTQQLSDKKSEQEQLQTNRNAVPLLQIAQRRQLA
;
A
#
# COMPACT_ATOMS: atom_id res chain seq x y z
N MET A 1 -10.90 11.06 -17.09
CA MET A 1 -9.51 10.87 -16.62
C MET A 1 -9.12 9.39 -16.65
N TRP A 2 -9.77 8.49 -15.93
CA TRP A 2 -9.35 7.09 -15.78
C TRP A 2 -9.36 6.29 -17.09
N ALA A 3 -10.32 6.48 -17.97
CA ALA A 3 -10.32 5.89 -19.32
C ALA A 3 -9.07 6.29 -20.14
N ALA A 4 -8.58 7.52 -19.98
CA ALA A 4 -7.34 7.97 -20.64
C ALA A 4 -6.10 7.30 -20.03
N VAL A 5 -6.08 7.04 -18.71
CA VAL A 5 -5.01 6.28 -18.03
C VAL A 5 -5.00 4.85 -18.56
N GLU A 6 -6.16 4.19 -18.61
CA GLU A 6 -6.29 2.83 -19.11
C GLU A 6 -5.82 2.71 -20.57
N THR A 7 -6.20 3.67 -21.43
CA THR A 7 -5.74 3.71 -22.83
C THR A 7 -4.22 3.91 -22.93
N ALA A 8 -3.61 4.66 -22.01
CA ALA A 8 -2.16 4.89 -21.98
C ALA A 8 -1.36 3.67 -21.50
N GLU A 9 -1.99 2.79 -20.73
CA GLU A 9 -1.37 1.56 -20.21
C GLU A 9 -1.54 0.40 -21.20
N LYS A 10 -0.42 -0.06 -21.77
CA LYS A 10 -0.44 -1.04 -22.88
C LYS A 10 -0.20 -2.48 -22.44
N THR A 11 0.22 -2.71 -21.19
CA THR A 11 0.52 -4.05 -20.69
C THR A 11 -0.62 -4.59 -19.82
N LYS A 12 -0.95 -5.86 -19.99
CA LYS A 12 -2.07 -6.53 -19.30
C LYS A 12 -2.03 -6.35 -17.78
N ASP A 13 -0.83 -6.36 -17.19
CA ASP A 13 -0.62 -6.28 -15.74
C ASP A 13 -0.17 -4.87 -15.29
N SER A 14 -0.47 -3.84 -16.09
CA SER A 14 -0.14 -2.46 -15.71
C SER A 14 -0.96 -2.00 -14.51
N ARG A 15 -0.27 -1.47 -13.51
CA ARG A 15 -0.93 -0.75 -12.43
C ARG A 15 -1.41 0.60 -12.95
N LEU A 16 -2.72 0.83 -12.90
CA LEU A 16 -3.36 2.05 -13.39
C LEU A 16 -3.29 3.16 -12.35
N ALA A 17 -3.57 2.82 -11.09
CA ALA A 17 -3.69 3.76 -9.99
C ALA A 17 -3.03 3.21 -8.72
N ARG A 18 -2.79 4.12 -7.79
CA ARG A 18 -2.51 3.85 -6.38
C ARG A 18 -3.60 4.51 -5.56
N GLN A 19 -4.04 3.83 -4.52
CA GLN A 19 -4.98 4.36 -3.57
C GLN A 19 -4.25 4.76 -2.29
N LEU A 20 -4.56 5.95 -1.80
CA LEU A 20 -4.23 6.41 -0.46
C LEU A 20 -5.54 6.48 0.33
N ILE A 21 -5.55 5.96 1.54
CA ILE A 21 -6.68 6.08 2.46
C ILE A 21 -6.22 6.97 3.61
N VAL A 22 -6.92 8.08 3.80
CA VAL A 22 -6.59 9.05 4.83
C VAL A 22 -7.77 9.24 5.78
N ALA A 23 -7.50 9.22 7.09
CA ALA A 23 -8.52 9.50 8.10
C ALA A 23 -8.83 11.00 8.10
N LEU A 24 -10.11 11.34 8.28
CA LEU A 24 -10.58 12.70 8.40
C LEU A 24 -10.87 13.02 9.87
N PRO A 25 -10.44 14.18 10.39
CA PRO A 25 -10.69 14.55 11.77
C PRO A 25 -12.17 14.86 11.99
N ILE A 26 -12.76 14.24 13.00
CA ILE A 26 -14.18 14.42 13.37
C ILE A 26 -14.47 15.80 13.95
N GLU A 27 -13.43 16.54 14.32
CA GLU A 27 -13.48 17.91 14.84
C GLU A 27 -13.71 18.96 13.75
N LEU A 28 -13.60 18.56 12.47
CA LEU A 28 -13.81 19.43 11.32
C LEU A 28 -15.13 19.10 10.60
N GLU A 29 -15.71 20.13 9.98
CA GLU A 29 -16.92 19.98 9.18
C GLU A 29 -16.59 19.45 7.77
N ARG A 30 -17.62 19.02 7.03
CA ARG A 30 -17.46 18.46 5.69
C ARG A 30 -16.80 19.40 4.70
N ASP A 31 -17.13 20.68 4.76
CA ASP A 31 -16.53 21.69 3.88
C ASP A 31 -15.04 21.87 4.18
N ASP A 32 -14.66 21.79 5.45
CA ASP A 32 -13.26 21.84 5.86
C ASP A 32 -12.49 20.61 5.38
N TRP A 33 -13.11 19.41 5.42
CA TRP A 33 -12.52 18.20 4.84
C TRP A 33 -12.27 18.33 3.34
N LEU A 34 -13.19 18.95 2.60
CA LEU A 34 -13.02 19.15 1.16
C LEU A 34 -11.89 20.13 0.86
N LEU A 35 -11.75 21.20 1.65
CA LEU A 35 -10.64 22.14 1.52
C LEU A 35 -9.29 21.48 1.86
N LEU A 36 -9.24 20.74 2.96
CA LEU A 36 -8.07 19.97 3.39
C LEU A 36 -7.63 18.96 2.33
N LEU A 37 -8.57 18.15 1.80
CA LEU A 37 -8.29 17.15 0.77
C LEU A 37 -7.82 17.80 -0.52
N ARG A 38 -8.48 18.85 -0.99
CA ARG A 38 -8.07 19.58 -2.21
C ARG A 38 -6.67 20.15 -2.07
N GLY A 39 -6.36 20.79 -0.93
CA GLY A 39 -5.04 21.37 -0.66
C GLY A 39 -3.96 20.28 -0.65
N PHE A 40 -4.17 19.19 0.06
CA PHE A 40 -3.25 18.07 0.13
C PHE A 40 -3.04 17.42 -1.25
N VAL A 41 -4.12 17.09 -1.96
CA VAL A 41 -4.06 16.46 -3.28
C VAL A 41 -3.36 17.37 -4.29
N GLN A 42 -3.62 18.66 -4.25
CA GLN A 42 -2.96 19.62 -5.13
C GLN A 42 -1.45 19.64 -4.90
N MET A 43 -1.01 19.87 -3.67
CA MET A 43 0.42 20.01 -3.34
C MET A 43 1.19 18.69 -3.43
N GLU A 44 0.59 17.60 -2.95
CA GLU A 44 1.31 16.34 -2.79
C GLU A 44 1.18 15.38 -3.98
N CYS A 45 0.20 15.61 -4.85
CA CYS A 45 -0.04 14.74 -5.99
C CYS A 45 0.01 15.52 -7.32
N VAL A 46 -0.84 16.52 -7.49
CA VAL A 46 -1.03 17.19 -8.78
C VAL A 46 0.18 18.01 -9.17
N ASP A 47 0.71 18.83 -8.26
CA ASP A 47 1.91 19.66 -8.51
C ASP A 47 3.17 18.82 -8.75
N LYS A 48 3.13 17.54 -8.32
CA LYS A 48 4.20 16.57 -8.56
C LYS A 48 3.98 15.72 -9.84
N GLY A 49 2.97 16.07 -10.65
CA GLY A 49 2.71 15.49 -11.97
C GLY A 49 1.79 14.27 -11.97
N MET A 50 1.10 13.98 -10.87
CA MET A 50 0.05 12.96 -10.82
C MET A 50 -1.29 13.58 -11.22
N CYS A 51 -2.21 12.76 -11.75
CA CYS A 51 -3.62 13.09 -11.70
C CYS A 51 -4.24 12.38 -10.50
N ALA A 52 -5.17 13.03 -9.85
CA ALA A 52 -5.82 12.50 -8.67
C ALA A 52 -7.34 12.65 -8.73
N ASP A 53 -8.01 11.75 -8.03
CA ASP A 53 -9.45 11.77 -7.79
C ASP A 53 -9.69 11.31 -6.36
N PHE A 54 -10.68 11.84 -5.66
CA PHE A 54 -10.95 11.43 -4.30
C PHE A 54 -12.45 11.42 -3.98
N ALA A 55 -12.81 10.56 -3.02
CA ALA A 55 -14.14 10.47 -2.45
C ALA A 55 -14.06 10.33 -0.93
N THR A 56 -14.97 10.99 -0.23
CA THR A 56 -15.14 10.84 1.22
C THR A 56 -16.12 9.70 1.52
N HIS A 57 -15.80 8.92 2.53
CA HIS A 57 -16.59 7.79 3.00
C HIS A 57 -16.92 7.95 4.47
N ASP A 58 -18.06 7.38 4.88
CA ASP A 58 -18.54 7.37 6.26
C ASP A 58 -18.59 8.76 6.93
N PRO A 59 -19.11 9.80 6.24
CA PRO A 59 -19.03 11.18 6.72
C PRO A 59 -19.87 11.43 7.99
N ASP A 60 -20.87 10.61 8.25
CA ASP A 60 -21.74 10.66 9.44
C ASP A 60 -21.50 9.50 10.39
N GLY A 61 -20.52 8.64 10.08
CA GLY A 61 -20.21 7.43 10.84
C GLY A 61 -19.10 7.63 11.88
N HIS A 62 -18.58 6.50 12.34
CA HIS A 62 -17.53 6.47 13.35
C HIS A 62 -16.11 6.56 12.83
N ASN A 63 -15.93 6.51 11.50
CA ASN A 63 -14.62 6.48 10.87
C ASN A 63 -14.61 7.27 9.56
N PRO A 64 -14.82 8.59 9.60
CA PRO A 64 -14.76 9.41 8.40
C PRO A 64 -13.35 9.32 7.79
N HIS A 65 -13.30 9.01 6.50
CA HIS A 65 -12.06 8.86 5.78
C HIS A 65 -12.24 9.19 4.29
N ALA A 66 -11.15 9.43 3.60
CA ALA A 66 -11.15 9.64 2.17
C ALA A 66 -10.31 8.61 1.45
N HIS A 67 -10.79 8.17 0.30
CA HIS A 67 -10.05 7.40 -0.67
C HIS A 67 -9.54 8.35 -1.75
N ILE A 68 -8.23 8.46 -1.87
CA ILE A 68 -7.56 9.26 -2.89
C ILE A 68 -6.93 8.31 -3.89
N MET A 69 -7.36 8.37 -5.15
CA MET A 69 -6.76 7.62 -6.23
C MET A 69 -5.81 8.50 -7.01
N VAL A 70 -4.56 8.08 -7.16
CA VAL A 70 -3.53 8.81 -7.91
C VAL A 70 -2.98 7.96 -9.04
N THR A 71 -2.60 8.60 -10.14
CA THR A 71 -2.04 7.91 -11.30
C THR A 71 -0.64 7.41 -11.03
N MET A 72 -0.27 6.31 -11.68
CA MET A 72 1.09 5.72 -11.64
C MET A 72 1.97 6.18 -12.79
N ARG A 73 1.41 6.99 -13.70
CA ARG A 73 2.07 7.55 -14.88
C ARG A 73 2.07 9.07 -14.76
N PRO A 74 3.24 9.73 -14.94
CA PRO A 74 3.28 11.18 -14.89
C PRO A 74 2.59 11.82 -16.08
N LEU A 75 1.97 12.96 -15.83
CA LEU A 75 1.47 13.88 -16.84
C LEU A 75 2.44 15.06 -16.95
N ASP A 76 2.77 15.48 -18.16
CA ASP A 76 3.57 16.68 -18.34
C ASP A 76 2.72 17.97 -18.32
N ALA A 77 3.36 19.12 -18.29
CA ALA A 77 2.68 20.42 -18.26
C ALA A 77 1.77 20.67 -19.48
N HIS A 78 1.89 19.89 -20.53
CA HIS A 78 1.07 19.97 -21.75
C HIS A 78 -0.07 18.95 -21.77
N GLY A 79 -0.29 18.23 -20.67
CA GLY A 79 -1.33 17.21 -20.56
C GLY A 79 -1.00 15.91 -21.30
N LYS A 80 0.27 15.63 -21.58
CA LYS A 80 0.70 14.40 -22.25
C LYS A 80 1.26 13.39 -21.25
N TRP A 81 0.82 12.15 -21.38
CA TRP A 81 1.33 11.04 -20.57
C TRP A 81 2.79 10.74 -20.88
N GLN A 82 3.63 10.77 -19.85
CA GLN A 82 5.04 10.35 -19.94
C GLN A 82 5.15 8.84 -19.81
N SER A 83 6.25 8.28 -20.31
CA SER A 83 6.55 6.86 -20.09
C SER A 83 6.98 6.59 -18.66
N LYS A 84 6.53 5.46 -18.07
CA LYS A 84 7.00 4.98 -16.76
C LYS A 84 8.48 4.58 -16.77
N THR A 85 9.00 4.25 -17.97
CA THR A 85 10.40 3.92 -18.18
C THR A 85 10.97 4.75 -19.31
N GLN A 86 12.21 5.17 -19.19
CA GLN A 86 12.97 5.83 -20.23
C GLN A 86 13.78 4.80 -20.99
N LYS A 87 13.74 4.88 -22.31
CA LYS A 87 14.54 4.00 -23.18
C LYS A 87 16.02 4.31 -22.96
N GLU A 88 16.82 3.27 -22.66
CA GLU A 88 18.26 3.36 -22.59
C GLU A 88 18.88 2.65 -23.78
N TYR A 89 19.86 3.28 -24.40
CA TYR A 89 20.71 2.68 -25.40
C TYR A 89 21.97 2.13 -24.73
N LEU A 90 22.28 0.86 -25.00
CA LEU A 90 23.50 0.24 -24.53
C LEU A 90 24.65 0.70 -25.44
N CYS A 91 25.48 1.55 -24.88
CA CYS A 91 26.66 2.13 -25.55
C CYS A 91 27.93 1.44 -25.03
N ARG A 92 28.97 1.46 -25.83
CA ARG A 92 30.25 0.88 -25.49
C ARG A 92 31.37 1.91 -25.68
N LYS A 93 32.33 1.88 -24.75
CA LYS A 93 33.60 2.61 -24.82
C LYS A 93 34.70 1.65 -24.37
N ALA A 94 35.61 1.32 -25.27
CA ALA A 94 36.59 0.23 -25.06
C ALA A 94 35.87 -1.09 -24.67
N ASP A 95 36.15 -1.64 -23.47
CA ASP A 95 35.56 -2.87 -22.97
C ASP A 95 34.33 -2.63 -22.04
N GLU A 96 34.01 -1.37 -21.75
CA GLU A 96 32.88 -1.02 -20.89
C GLU A 96 31.57 -0.90 -21.70
N GLU A 97 30.49 -1.48 -21.19
CA GLU A 97 29.12 -1.31 -21.69
C GLU A 97 28.28 -0.56 -20.63
N ARG A 98 27.64 0.53 -21.05
CA ARG A 98 26.76 1.32 -20.18
C ARG A 98 25.50 1.78 -20.90
N GLY A 99 24.38 1.87 -20.15
CA GLY A 99 23.11 2.41 -20.63
C GLY A 99 23.05 3.93 -20.51
N PHE A 100 22.58 4.59 -21.57
CA PHE A 100 22.33 6.04 -21.59
C PHE A 100 20.95 6.31 -22.18
N THR A 101 20.23 7.25 -21.60
CA THR A 101 19.04 7.82 -22.23
C THR A 101 19.43 8.61 -23.48
N ALA A 102 18.45 8.98 -24.31
CA ALA A 102 18.73 9.77 -25.51
C ALA A 102 19.40 11.11 -25.18
N GLN A 103 19.01 11.73 -24.05
CA GLN A 103 19.56 13.01 -23.60
C GLN A 103 20.98 12.86 -23.05
N GLU A 104 21.20 11.90 -22.15
CA GLU A 104 22.53 11.60 -21.60
C GLU A 104 23.54 11.22 -22.67
N PHE A 105 23.09 10.54 -23.74
CA PHE A 105 23.96 10.14 -24.83
C PHE A 105 24.56 11.34 -25.59
N LEU A 106 23.94 12.50 -25.58
CA LEU A 106 24.51 13.69 -26.21
C LEU A 106 25.87 14.03 -25.59
N GLN A 107 25.95 14.03 -24.26
CA GLN A 107 27.21 14.26 -23.55
C GLN A 107 28.14 13.04 -23.64
N ALA A 108 27.60 11.83 -23.43
CA ALA A 108 28.39 10.60 -23.47
C ALA A 108 29.08 10.39 -24.82
N LYS A 109 28.51 10.87 -25.92
CA LYS A 109 29.11 10.83 -27.24
C LYS A 109 30.42 11.67 -27.32
N GLU A 110 30.45 12.83 -26.69
CA GLU A 110 31.65 13.68 -26.60
C GLU A 110 32.74 12.99 -25.76
N ASP A 111 32.33 12.22 -24.74
CA ASP A 111 33.23 11.40 -23.92
C ASP A 111 33.69 10.11 -24.61
N GLY A 112 33.33 9.88 -25.88
CA GLY A 112 33.76 8.76 -26.70
C GLY A 112 32.91 7.48 -26.54
N TRP A 113 31.69 7.57 -26.00
CA TRP A 113 30.74 6.44 -25.98
C TRP A 113 30.07 6.30 -27.35
N GLU A 114 29.96 5.08 -27.83
CA GLU A 114 29.28 4.75 -29.10
C GLU A 114 28.10 3.81 -28.91
N LYS A 115 26.99 4.09 -29.62
CA LYS A 115 25.85 3.16 -29.69
C LYS A 115 26.21 1.87 -30.39
N GLN A 116 25.75 0.74 -29.86
CA GLN A 116 25.93 -0.56 -30.50
C GLN A 116 24.78 -0.86 -31.45
N TYR A 117 25.09 -1.46 -32.58
CA TYR A 117 24.10 -1.92 -33.55
C TYR A 117 24.33 -3.40 -33.87
N LYS A 118 23.31 -4.08 -34.36
CA LYS A 118 23.43 -5.46 -34.78
C LYS A 118 24.09 -5.50 -36.16
N TYR A 119 25.22 -6.14 -36.22
CA TYR A 119 25.96 -6.42 -37.47
C TYR A 119 25.94 -7.91 -37.76
N ARG A 120 26.15 -8.26 -39.04
CA ARG A 120 26.33 -9.63 -39.52
C ARG A 120 27.59 -9.71 -40.36
N SER A 121 28.45 -10.69 -40.05
CA SER A 121 29.65 -10.95 -40.81
C SER A 121 29.36 -11.70 -42.12
N ALA A 122 30.30 -11.73 -43.07
CA ALA A 122 30.21 -12.52 -44.27
C ALA A 122 30.06 -14.05 -44.00
N ALA A 123 30.58 -14.52 -42.84
CA ALA A 123 30.43 -15.89 -42.36
C ALA A 123 29.05 -16.16 -41.69
N GLY A 124 28.13 -15.18 -41.69
CA GLY A 124 26.78 -15.35 -41.13
C GLY A 124 26.66 -15.12 -39.63
N VAL A 125 27.74 -14.83 -38.92
CA VAL A 125 27.73 -14.55 -37.45
C VAL A 125 27.12 -13.19 -37.20
N SER A 126 26.24 -13.09 -36.17
CA SER A 126 25.64 -11.83 -35.75
C SER A 126 26.23 -11.35 -34.42
N ALA A 127 26.62 -10.10 -34.34
CA ALA A 127 27.15 -9.46 -33.12
C ALA A 127 26.61 -8.05 -32.93
N TRP A 128 26.65 -7.57 -31.68
CA TRP A 128 26.40 -6.17 -31.36
C TRP A 128 27.75 -5.43 -31.28
N LEU A 129 27.99 -4.54 -32.24
CA LEU A 129 29.23 -3.81 -32.40
C LEU A 129 28.96 -2.31 -32.45
N THR A 130 29.94 -1.51 -32.03
CA THR A 130 29.95 -0.09 -32.33
C THR A 130 30.33 0.16 -33.78
N PRO A 131 30.00 1.32 -34.36
CA PRO A 131 30.47 1.68 -35.71
C PRO A 131 31.99 1.58 -35.86
N THR A 132 32.74 2.05 -34.84
CA THR A 132 34.21 1.98 -34.81
C THR A 132 34.71 0.52 -34.76
N GLN A 133 34.08 -0.36 -33.99
CA GLN A 133 34.44 -1.78 -33.95
C GLN A 133 34.17 -2.47 -35.27
N ALA A 134 33.01 -2.22 -35.88
CA ALA A 134 32.67 -2.82 -37.18
C ALA A 134 33.56 -2.31 -38.31
N ALA A 135 34.10 -1.10 -38.22
CA ALA A 135 35.01 -0.55 -39.22
C ALA A 135 36.44 -1.14 -39.14
N ARG A 136 36.85 -1.66 -37.98
CA ARG A 136 38.20 -2.27 -37.78
C ARG A 136 38.36 -3.60 -38.49
N GLU A 137 37.27 -4.33 -38.67
CA GLU A 137 37.28 -5.64 -39.31
C GLU A 137 36.42 -5.61 -40.59
N PRO A 138 36.96 -5.77 -41.78
CA PRO A 138 36.15 -5.74 -42.98
C PRO A 138 35.18 -6.95 -43.05
N GLY A 139 33.99 -6.73 -43.62
CA GLY A 139 33.00 -7.77 -43.80
C GLY A 139 31.82 -7.77 -42.84
N TRP A 140 31.76 -6.81 -41.92
CA TRP A 140 30.59 -6.58 -41.07
C TRP A 140 29.56 -5.65 -41.73
N GLU A 141 28.36 -6.14 -41.95
CA GLU A 141 27.23 -5.36 -42.50
C GLU A 141 26.21 -5.05 -41.42
N ARG A 142 25.83 -3.77 -41.28
CA ARG A 142 24.82 -3.35 -40.29
C ARG A 142 23.44 -3.86 -40.67
N ARG A 143 22.77 -4.58 -39.76
CA ARG A 143 21.43 -5.14 -39.94
C ARG A 143 20.34 -4.41 -39.19
N SER A 144 20.63 -3.73 -38.08
CA SER A 144 19.63 -3.00 -37.30
C SER A 144 19.67 -1.49 -37.59
N LYS A 145 18.50 -0.90 -37.87
CA LYS A 145 18.34 0.55 -37.92
C LYS A 145 18.41 1.16 -36.52
N GLN A 146 17.86 0.44 -35.51
CA GLN A 146 17.82 0.89 -34.12
C GLN A 146 19.06 0.36 -33.36
N PRO A 147 19.61 1.21 -32.43
CA PRO A 147 20.70 0.75 -31.59
C PRO A 147 20.21 -0.28 -30.55
N LYS A 148 21.15 -1.04 -29.99
CA LYS A 148 20.92 -1.94 -28.86
C LYS A 148 20.33 -1.14 -27.71
N ALA A 149 19.23 -1.60 -27.17
CA ALA A 149 18.56 -0.97 -26.06
C ALA A 149 18.47 -1.93 -24.88
N ALA A 150 18.42 -1.40 -23.65
CA ALA A 150 18.11 -2.18 -22.48
C ALA A 150 16.69 -2.76 -22.60
N LYS A 151 16.50 -4.00 -22.15
CA LYS A 151 15.22 -4.73 -22.29
C LYS A 151 14.05 -3.97 -21.63
N PHE A 152 14.28 -3.40 -20.46
CA PHE A 152 13.23 -2.71 -19.69
C PHE A 152 13.43 -1.19 -19.61
N GLY A 153 14.58 -0.70 -20.06
CA GLY A 153 14.96 0.71 -19.89
C GLY A 153 15.22 1.09 -18.42
N ARG A 154 15.40 2.38 -18.19
CA ARG A 154 15.52 2.98 -16.85
C ARG A 154 14.16 3.46 -16.40
N GLN A 155 13.84 3.29 -15.11
CA GLN A 155 12.62 3.83 -14.55
C GLN A 155 12.62 5.37 -14.68
N ASN A 156 11.47 5.95 -15.03
CA ASN A 156 11.30 7.40 -15.02
C ASN A 156 11.57 7.92 -13.60
N PRO A 157 12.38 8.97 -13.39
CA PRO A 157 12.72 9.45 -12.05
C PRO A 157 11.51 9.79 -11.18
N LEU A 158 10.45 10.37 -11.76
CA LEU A 158 9.20 10.63 -11.04
C LEU A 158 8.54 9.33 -10.57
N CYS A 159 8.46 8.34 -11.46
CA CYS A 159 7.92 7.02 -11.10
C CYS A 159 8.78 6.33 -10.04
N ALA A 160 10.10 6.44 -10.11
CA ALA A 160 11.02 5.92 -9.12
C ALA A 160 10.76 6.56 -7.75
N ARG A 161 10.68 7.90 -7.69
CA ARG A 161 10.37 8.66 -6.48
C ARG A 161 9.03 8.24 -5.89
N TRP A 162 7.95 8.20 -6.70
CA TRP A 162 6.62 7.84 -6.22
C TRP A 162 6.50 6.41 -5.69
N ASN A 163 7.39 5.51 -6.13
CA ASN A 163 7.41 4.10 -5.70
C ASN A 163 8.39 3.84 -4.55
N SER A 164 9.12 4.86 -4.10
CA SER A 164 10.07 4.71 -3.00
C SER A 164 9.38 4.61 -1.64
N PRO A 165 9.98 3.92 -0.66
CA PRO A 165 9.48 3.89 0.72
C PRO A 165 9.40 5.29 1.34
N GLU A 166 10.36 6.16 1.00
CA GLU A 166 10.43 7.54 1.49
C GLU A 166 9.20 8.34 1.09
N GLN A 167 8.68 8.15 -0.14
CA GLN A 167 7.48 8.84 -0.58
C GLN A 167 6.25 8.54 0.29
N LEU A 168 6.15 7.31 0.79
CA LEU A 168 5.07 6.96 1.72
C LEU A 168 5.20 7.71 3.05
N LEU A 169 6.43 7.85 3.55
CA LEU A 169 6.70 8.61 4.79
C LEU A 169 6.40 10.10 4.58
N ASP A 170 6.84 10.69 3.46
CA ASP A 170 6.55 12.08 3.11
C ASP A 170 5.04 12.35 3.05
N TRP A 171 4.26 11.47 2.41
CA TRP A 171 2.80 11.65 2.35
C TRP A 171 2.14 11.55 3.74
N ARG A 172 2.63 10.65 4.60
CA ARG A 172 2.10 10.51 5.96
C ARG A 172 2.41 11.74 6.81
N GLU A 173 3.62 12.29 6.69
CA GLU A 173 4.02 13.52 7.35
C GLU A 173 3.23 14.72 6.83
N ALA A 174 3.20 14.92 5.52
CA ALA A 174 2.47 16.01 4.88
C ALA A 174 0.96 15.98 5.20
N TRP A 175 0.36 14.78 5.29
CA TRP A 175 -1.03 14.64 5.70
C TRP A 175 -1.24 15.05 7.15
N ALA A 176 -0.38 14.60 8.08
CA ALA A 176 -0.47 14.98 9.49
C ALA A 176 -0.32 16.49 9.67
N ASP A 177 0.60 17.12 8.95
CA ASP A 177 0.82 18.57 8.99
C ASP A 177 -0.36 19.36 8.41
N ALA A 178 -0.95 18.87 7.31
CA ALA A 178 -2.12 19.49 6.72
C ALA A 178 -3.34 19.42 7.66
N VAL A 179 -3.57 18.26 8.29
CA VAL A 179 -4.64 18.08 9.30
C VAL A 179 -4.40 18.99 10.50
N ASN A 180 -3.18 19.05 11.03
CA ASN A 180 -2.88 19.86 12.21
C ASN A 180 -3.05 21.35 11.92
N ARG A 181 -2.70 21.84 10.74
CA ARG A 181 -2.96 23.23 10.32
C ARG A 181 -4.47 23.52 10.27
N ALA A 182 -5.25 22.62 9.65
CA ALA A 182 -6.70 22.80 9.56
C ALA A 182 -7.38 22.78 10.95
N LEU A 183 -6.93 21.92 11.87
CA LEU A 183 -7.39 21.87 13.25
C LEU A 183 -7.02 23.17 14.00
N GLU A 184 -5.84 23.69 13.79
CA GLU A 184 -5.38 24.95 14.41
C GLU A 184 -6.18 26.15 13.92
N GLU A 185 -6.40 26.28 12.62
CA GLU A 185 -7.23 27.32 12.00
C GLU A 185 -8.65 27.33 12.58
N LYS A 186 -9.18 26.16 12.94
CA LYS A 186 -10.49 25.99 13.60
C LYS A 186 -10.41 25.98 15.12
N GLN A 187 -9.28 26.35 15.70
CA GLN A 187 -9.06 26.45 17.16
C GLN A 187 -9.35 25.11 17.90
N GLN A 188 -9.20 23.98 17.22
CA GLN A 188 -9.33 22.66 17.81
C GLN A 188 -8.04 22.27 18.55
N SER A 189 -8.19 21.63 19.72
CA SER A 189 -7.05 21.19 20.54
C SER A 189 -6.47 19.84 20.07
N ALA A 190 -7.23 19.07 19.31
CA ALA A 190 -6.80 17.78 18.79
C ALA A 190 -5.58 17.94 17.86
N ARG A 191 -4.67 16.98 17.91
CA ARG A 191 -3.50 16.91 17.02
C ARG A 191 -3.27 15.47 16.61
N VAL A 192 -2.79 15.29 15.37
CA VAL A 192 -2.40 13.99 14.80
C VAL A 192 -0.91 13.94 14.53
N THR A 193 -0.37 12.75 14.47
CA THR A 193 1.04 12.52 14.13
C THR A 193 1.16 11.32 13.21
N HIS A 194 2.13 11.37 12.30
CA HIS A 194 2.49 10.25 11.43
C HIS A 194 3.41 9.24 12.10
N LEU A 195 3.97 9.59 13.25
CA LEU A 195 4.91 8.75 13.98
C LEU A 195 4.20 7.64 14.75
N SER A 196 4.87 6.50 14.89
CA SER A 196 4.41 5.41 15.75
C SER A 196 4.58 5.77 17.23
N HIS A 197 3.84 5.10 18.11
CA HIS A 197 4.01 5.26 19.56
C HIS A 197 5.46 5.01 19.99
N ALA A 198 6.14 4.02 19.41
CA ALA A 198 7.55 3.75 19.68
C ALA A 198 8.48 4.90 19.25
N ALA A 199 8.23 5.50 18.09
CA ALA A 199 9.01 6.66 17.63
C ALA A 199 8.77 7.91 18.48
N LEU A 200 7.59 8.03 19.09
CA LEU A 200 7.25 9.09 20.05
C LEU A 200 7.74 8.80 21.47
N GLY A 201 8.35 7.65 21.71
CA GLY A 201 8.73 7.23 23.06
C GLY A 201 7.55 7.00 24.01
N LEU A 202 6.36 6.71 23.46
CA LEU A 202 5.17 6.41 24.25
C LEU A 202 5.15 4.94 24.64
N ASP A 203 4.90 4.67 25.93
CA ASP A 203 4.73 3.30 26.45
C ASP A 203 3.33 2.72 26.15
N GLU A 204 2.45 3.52 25.56
CA GLU A 204 1.10 3.09 25.21
C GLU A 204 1.13 2.12 24.01
N GLN A 205 0.36 1.04 24.13
CA GLN A 205 0.21 0.08 23.06
C GLN A 205 -0.73 0.59 21.97
N PRO A 206 -0.37 0.57 20.68
CA PRO A 206 -1.28 0.89 19.60
C PRO A 206 -2.39 -0.18 19.47
N THR A 207 -3.59 0.23 19.08
CA THR A 207 -4.67 -0.70 18.75
C THR A 207 -4.37 -1.43 17.44
N VAL A 208 -4.91 -2.65 17.31
CA VAL A 208 -4.81 -3.43 16.07
C VAL A 208 -5.99 -3.15 15.14
N HIS A 209 -5.78 -3.28 13.84
CA HIS A 209 -6.88 -3.15 12.87
C HIS A 209 -7.92 -4.26 13.07
N GLU A 210 -9.16 -3.89 13.36
CA GLU A 210 -10.24 -4.85 13.62
C GLU A 210 -10.67 -5.59 12.35
N GLY A 211 -10.84 -4.86 11.26
CA GLY A 211 -11.34 -5.38 9.99
C GLY A 211 -12.87 -5.42 9.94
N SER A 212 -13.42 -5.47 8.72
CA SER A 212 -14.87 -5.46 8.48
C SER A 212 -15.59 -6.68 9.07
N GLN A 213 -14.96 -7.86 9.00
CA GLN A 213 -15.54 -9.10 9.53
C GLN A 213 -15.71 -9.07 11.05
N ALA A 214 -14.67 -8.65 11.79
CA ALA A 214 -14.76 -8.56 13.24
C ALA A 214 -15.84 -7.54 13.69
N ARG A 215 -15.92 -6.40 13.00
CA ARG A 215 -16.98 -5.41 13.24
C ARG A 215 -18.37 -5.94 12.92
N SER A 216 -18.53 -6.69 11.83
CA SER A 216 -19.81 -7.30 11.49
C SER A 216 -20.27 -8.33 12.54
N LEU A 217 -19.35 -9.12 13.10
CA LEU A 217 -19.63 -10.04 14.18
C LEU A 217 -20.07 -9.30 15.46
N GLU A 218 -19.39 -8.23 15.84
CA GLU A 218 -19.75 -7.41 16.99
C GLU A 218 -21.15 -6.78 16.84
N LEU A 219 -21.51 -6.32 15.63
CA LEU A 219 -22.86 -5.82 15.35
C LEU A 219 -23.94 -6.90 15.51
N GLN A 220 -23.59 -8.16 15.33
CA GLN A 220 -24.47 -9.32 15.56
C GLN A 220 -24.45 -9.78 17.02
N GLY A 221 -23.75 -9.10 17.92
CA GLY A 221 -23.62 -9.47 19.32
C GLY A 221 -22.59 -10.58 19.60
N ILE A 222 -21.81 -10.96 18.60
CA ILE A 222 -20.74 -11.96 18.73
C ILE A 222 -19.44 -11.25 19.04
N LYS A 223 -18.81 -11.56 20.18
CA LYS A 223 -17.51 -10.98 20.55
C LYS A 223 -16.43 -11.44 19.59
N ALA A 224 -15.75 -10.50 18.93
CA ALA A 224 -14.62 -10.76 18.07
C ALA A 224 -13.31 -10.52 18.83
N ASP A 225 -12.36 -11.46 18.72
CA ASP A 225 -11.08 -11.44 19.46
C ASP A 225 -10.31 -10.12 19.26
N ARG A 226 -10.28 -9.59 18.04
CA ARG A 226 -9.59 -8.33 17.75
C ARG A 226 -10.25 -7.12 18.40
N CYS A 227 -11.57 -7.09 18.44
CA CYS A 227 -12.32 -6.04 19.10
C CYS A 227 -12.14 -6.12 20.62
N GLU A 228 -12.15 -7.34 21.19
CA GLU A 228 -11.87 -7.58 22.61
C GLU A 228 -10.44 -7.16 22.97
N LEU A 229 -9.47 -7.54 22.17
CA LEU A 229 -8.07 -7.11 22.34
C LEU A 229 -7.97 -5.57 22.36
N ASN A 230 -8.61 -4.88 21.44
CA ASN A 230 -8.60 -3.42 21.41
C ASN A 230 -9.27 -2.80 22.64
N ARG A 231 -10.34 -3.42 23.17
CA ARG A 231 -10.94 -2.99 24.44
C ARG A 231 -9.95 -3.11 25.60
N GLN A 232 -9.23 -4.22 25.67
CA GLN A 232 -8.19 -4.44 26.68
C GLN A 232 -7.02 -3.46 26.53
N ILE A 233 -6.54 -3.23 25.31
CA ILE A 233 -5.48 -2.25 25.04
C ILE A 233 -5.90 -0.86 25.49
N ARG A 234 -7.11 -0.40 25.14
CA ARG A 234 -7.62 0.91 25.54
C ARG A 234 -7.75 1.03 27.08
N ALA A 235 -8.23 -0.03 27.73
CA ALA A 235 -8.35 -0.06 29.19
C ALA A 235 -6.97 -0.02 29.86
N ASN A 236 -6.00 -0.78 29.36
CA ASN A 236 -4.63 -0.80 29.86
C ASN A 236 -3.92 0.54 29.65
N ASN A 237 -4.06 1.16 28.48
CA ASN A 237 -3.48 2.48 28.20
C ASN A 237 -4.10 3.57 29.10
N LYS A 238 -5.41 3.50 29.35
CA LYS A 238 -6.07 4.40 30.30
C LYS A 238 -5.49 4.25 31.71
N LEU A 239 -5.37 3.02 32.20
CA LEU A 239 -4.76 2.73 33.49
C LEU A 239 -3.31 3.19 33.56
N LEU A 240 -2.53 2.99 32.49
CA LEU A 240 -1.15 3.47 32.38
C LEU A 240 -1.07 5.01 32.56
N ARG A 241 -1.95 5.75 31.86
CA ARG A 241 -2.01 7.23 32.01
C ARG A 241 -2.38 7.65 33.43
N GLU A 242 -3.36 6.99 34.03
CA GLU A 242 -3.80 7.26 35.40
C GLU A 242 -2.66 7.01 36.40
N LEU A 243 -1.96 5.88 36.28
CA LEU A 243 -0.81 5.54 37.13
C LEU A 243 0.36 6.53 36.95
N LYS A 244 0.68 6.92 35.70
CA LYS A 244 1.70 7.94 35.43
C LYS A 244 1.33 9.29 36.05
N ALA A 245 0.06 9.69 35.96
CA ALA A 245 -0.40 10.93 36.55
C ALA A 245 -0.33 10.90 38.10
N GLN A 246 -0.65 9.75 38.71
CA GLN A 246 -0.50 9.55 40.15
C GLN A 246 0.98 9.58 40.56
N LEU A 247 1.85 8.95 39.80
CA LEU A 247 3.31 8.96 40.01
C LEU A 247 3.87 10.39 39.98
N ALA A 248 3.46 11.17 38.95
CA ALA A 248 3.88 12.56 38.82
C ALA A 248 3.39 13.45 40.01
N LYS A 249 2.16 13.19 40.48
CA LYS A 249 1.64 13.88 41.68
C LYS A 249 2.44 13.51 42.94
N LEU A 250 2.73 12.21 43.11
CA LEU A 250 3.54 11.73 44.23
C LEU A 250 4.97 12.25 44.20
N SER A 251 5.60 12.30 43.04
CA SER A 251 6.95 12.89 42.89
C SER A 251 7.00 14.33 43.39
N LYS A 252 5.95 15.14 43.13
CA LYS A 252 5.85 16.51 43.65
C LYS A 252 5.66 16.56 45.16
N VAL A 253 4.98 15.57 45.74
CA VAL A 253 4.81 15.46 47.18
C VAL A 253 6.08 14.96 47.87
N VAL A 254 6.89 14.13 47.19
CA VAL A 254 8.17 13.61 47.69
C VAL A 254 9.21 14.69 47.95
N GLU A 255 9.20 15.76 47.14
CA GLU A 255 10.07 16.92 47.41
C GLU A 255 9.82 17.55 48.79
N ASN A 256 8.69 17.22 49.44
CA ASN A 256 8.27 17.80 50.70
C ASN A 256 8.13 16.85 51.91
N THR A 257 8.22 15.50 51.76
CA THR A 257 8.02 14.58 52.90
C THR A 257 8.61 13.17 52.63
N VAL A 258 9.64 12.76 53.34
CA VAL A 258 10.52 11.64 53.00
C VAL A 258 10.10 10.22 53.45
N GLU A 259 9.31 10.05 54.52
CA GLU A 259 9.19 8.72 55.15
C GLU A 259 7.98 7.84 54.82
N HIS A 260 6.86 8.39 54.31
CA HIS A 260 5.63 7.60 54.04
C HIS A 260 5.47 7.17 52.57
N ILE A 261 6.41 7.49 51.78
CA ILE A 261 6.31 7.48 50.33
C ILE A 261 6.91 6.21 49.70
N ALA A 262 7.88 5.57 50.34
CA ALA A 262 8.61 4.41 49.81
C ALA A 262 7.67 3.22 49.48
N GLU A 263 6.77 2.87 50.38
CA GLU A 263 5.84 1.73 50.18
C GLU A 263 4.80 1.98 49.08
N THR A 264 4.33 3.24 48.96
CA THR A 264 3.35 3.59 47.93
C THR A 264 4.00 3.69 46.54
N LEU A 265 5.21 4.21 46.47
CA LEU A 265 6.04 4.24 45.26
C LEU A 265 6.39 2.83 44.78
N GLU A 266 6.80 1.93 45.68
CA GLU A 266 7.08 0.55 45.33
C GLU A 266 5.85 -0.20 44.80
N ARG A 267 4.67 0.06 45.39
CA ARG A 267 3.40 -0.50 44.93
C ARG A 267 3.00 0.00 43.55
N LEU A 268 3.16 1.31 43.31
CA LEU A 268 2.87 1.91 41.99
C LEU A 268 3.89 1.45 40.94
N ARG A 269 5.18 1.35 41.29
CA ARG A 269 6.23 0.81 40.44
C ARG A 269 5.96 -0.64 40.05
N SER A 270 5.58 -1.47 41.03
CA SER A 270 5.20 -2.87 40.79
C SER A 270 3.98 -2.98 39.88
N SER A 271 2.97 -2.12 40.09
CA SER A 271 1.78 -2.07 39.24
C SER A 271 2.12 -1.63 37.81
N LEU A 272 3.02 -0.67 37.64
CA LEU A 272 3.51 -0.22 36.35
C LEU A 272 4.24 -1.32 35.60
N ILE A 273 5.13 -2.04 36.29
CA ILE A 273 5.87 -3.19 35.73
C ILE A 273 4.90 -4.29 35.28
N MET A 274 3.92 -4.61 36.14
CA MET A 274 2.88 -5.60 35.79
C MET A 274 2.05 -5.18 34.59
N LEU A 275 1.73 -3.91 34.45
CA LEU A 275 1.00 -3.38 33.31
C LEU A 275 1.84 -3.43 32.04
N GLN A 276 3.10 -3.02 32.09
CA GLN A 276 4.03 -3.15 30.96
C GLN A 276 4.19 -4.61 30.53
N TYR A 277 4.26 -5.54 31.49
CA TYR A 277 4.30 -6.97 31.18
C TYR A 277 3.00 -7.44 30.48
N ARG A 278 1.82 -7.02 30.95
CA ARG A 278 0.54 -7.31 30.30
C ARG A 278 0.48 -6.78 28.87
N LEU A 279 0.93 -5.54 28.65
CA LEU A 279 1.01 -4.95 27.32
C LEU A 279 1.90 -5.77 26.39
N LEU A 280 3.06 -6.22 26.88
CA LEU A 280 3.97 -7.07 26.12
C LEU A 280 3.35 -8.44 25.77
N VAL A 281 2.64 -9.06 26.73
CA VAL A 281 1.94 -10.35 26.51
C VAL A 281 0.83 -10.19 25.47
N ASN A 282 0.03 -9.12 25.58
CA ASN A 282 -1.03 -8.84 24.61
C ASN A 282 -0.47 -8.61 23.21
N HIS A 283 0.66 -7.92 23.09
CA HIS A 283 1.33 -7.73 21.80
C HIS A 283 1.75 -9.07 21.17
N LYS A 284 2.38 -9.95 21.96
CA LYS A 284 2.74 -11.30 21.50
C LYS A 284 1.54 -12.16 21.12
N GLN A 285 0.41 -12.01 21.83
CA GLN A 285 -0.83 -12.71 21.47
C GLN A 285 -1.41 -12.18 20.15
N ALA A 286 -1.40 -10.87 19.96
CA ALA A 286 -1.85 -10.26 18.70
C ALA A 286 -1.04 -10.77 17.49
N ASP A 287 0.29 -10.79 17.61
CA ASP A 287 1.18 -11.33 16.58
C ASP A 287 0.90 -12.82 16.28
N THR A 288 0.59 -13.59 17.33
CA THR A 288 0.28 -15.01 17.18
C THR A 288 -1.05 -15.21 16.46
N TRP A 289 -2.07 -14.44 16.82
CA TRP A 289 -3.37 -14.50 16.16
C TRP A 289 -3.30 -14.02 14.71
N GLU A 290 -2.51 -12.99 14.42
CA GLU A 290 -2.30 -12.53 13.06
C GLU A 290 -1.67 -13.62 12.18
N ARG A 291 -0.66 -14.34 12.70
CA ARG A 291 -0.06 -15.50 12.01
C ARG A 291 -1.09 -16.61 11.78
N GLN A 292 -1.91 -16.92 12.78
CA GLN A 292 -2.97 -17.94 12.65
C GLN A 292 -4.01 -17.54 11.62
N VAL A 293 -4.48 -16.28 11.65
CA VAL A 293 -5.44 -15.78 10.65
C VAL A 293 -4.86 -15.86 9.23
N ASN A 294 -3.60 -15.48 9.06
CA ASN A 294 -2.94 -15.55 7.74
C ASN A 294 -2.74 -16.99 7.28
N TYR A 295 -2.49 -17.92 8.20
CA TYR A 295 -2.41 -19.35 7.89
C TYR A 295 -3.74 -19.96 7.47
N TYR A 296 -4.83 -19.64 8.20
CA TYR A 296 -6.14 -20.23 7.92
C TYR A 296 -6.92 -19.52 6.79
N ARG A 297 -6.58 -18.30 6.44
CA ARG A 297 -7.28 -17.53 5.39
C ARG A 297 -7.38 -18.26 4.05
N PRO A 298 -6.31 -18.84 3.47
CA PRO A 298 -6.42 -19.58 2.23
C PRO A 298 -7.29 -20.82 2.39
N ILE A 299 -7.18 -21.55 3.52
CA ILE A 299 -7.98 -22.76 3.80
C ILE A 299 -9.47 -22.43 3.84
N LEU A 300 -9.84 -21.29 4.45
CA LEU A 300 -11.22 -20.80 4.46
C LEU A 300 -11.71 -20.40 3.07
N GLN A 301 -10.87 -19.77 2.27
CA GLN A 301 -11.20 -19.44 0.88
C GLN A 301 -11.45 -20.69 0.05
N ASP A 302 -10.60 -21.70 0.18
CA ASP A 302 -10.77 -23.00 -0.50
C ASP A 302 -12.03 -23.70 -0.02
N TYR A 303 -12.30 -23.71 1.28
CA TYR A 303 -13.53 -24.29 1.84
C TYR A 303 -14.79 -23.61 1.27
N HIS A 304 -14.81 -22.28 1.21
CA HIS A 304 -15.94 -21.55 0.62
C HIS A 304 -16.10 -21.85 -0.88
N ALA A 305 -15.00 -21.93 -1.62
CA ALA A 305 -15.01 -22.28 -3.03
C ALA A 305 -15.59 -23.70 -3.27
N VAL A 306 -15.13 -24.68 -2.48
CA VAL A 306 -15.63 -26.06 -2.55
C VAL A 306 -17.10 -26.14 -2.13
N THR A 307 -17.50 -25.41 -1.09
CA THR A 307 -18.90 -25.37 -0.63
C THR A 307 -19.81 -24.77 -1.69
N GLN A 308 -19.35 -23.71 -2.38
CA GLN A 308 -20.11 -23.12 -3.49
C GLN A 308 -20.24 -24.11 -4.65
N GLN A 309 -19.14 -24.76 -5.05
CA GLN A 309 -19.16 -25.79 -6.10
C GLN A 309 -20.12 -26.93 -5.76
N LEU A 310 -20.16 -27.35 -4.48
CA LEU A 310 -21.07 -28.41 -4.02
C LEU A 310 -22.54 -27.97 -4.09
N SER A 311 -22.82 -26.70 -3.74
CA SER A 311 -24.15 -26.11 -3.86
C SER A 311 -24.59 -26.05 -5.32
N ASP A 312 -23.71 -25.60 -6.21
CA ASP A 312 -23.99 -25.51 -7.65
C ASP A 312 -24.26 -26.91 -8.24
N LYS A 313 -23.46 -27.92 -7.85
CA LYS A 313 -23.65 -29.32 -8.27
C LYS A 313 -24.94 -29.95 -7.76
N LYS A 314 -25.35 -29.64 -6.54
CA LYS A 314 -26.65 -30.07 -6.00
C LYS A 314 -27.79 -29.45 -6.79
N SER A 315 -27.74 -28.16 -7.09
CA SER A 315 -28.72 -27.45 -7.91
C SER A 315 -28.82 -28.05 -9.31
N GLU A 316 -27.67 -28.36 -9.95
CA GLU A 316 -27.61 -29.03 -11.24
C GLU A 316 -28.25 -30.44 -11.18
N GLN A 317 -27.95 -31.19 -10.14
CA GLN A 317 -28.53 -32.53 -9.90
C GLN A 317 -30.06 -32.48 -9.72
N GLU A 318 -30.55 -31.49 -8.96
CA GLU A 318 -32.00 -31.30 -8.78
C GLU A 318 -32.70 -30.92 -10.09
N GLN A 319 -32.06 -30.07 -10.91
CA GLN A 319 -32.57 -29.74 -12.24
C GLN A 319 -32.64 -30.98 -13.15
N LEU A 320 -31.55 -31.79 -13.18
CA LEU A 320 -31.49 -33.00 -13.96
C LEU A 320 -32.55 -34.01 -13.48
N GLN A 321 -32.75 -34.10 -12.16
CA GLN A 321 -33.76 -34.98 -11.59
C GLN A 321 -35.19 -34.54 -11.92
N THR A 322 -35.42 -33.21 -11.92
CA THR A 322 -36.69 -32.62 -12.32
C THR A 322 -36.96 -32.85 -13.81
N ASN A 323 -35.95 -32.61 -14.65
CA ASN A 323 -36.03 -32.90 -16.09
C ASN A 323 -36.29 -34.39 -16.38
N ARG A 324 -35.60 -35.28 -15.65
CA ARG A 324 -35.83 -36.73 -15.75
C ARG A 324 -37.26 -37.13 -15.36
N ASN A 325 -37.79 -36.50 -14.32
CA ASN A 325 -39.17 -36.80 -13.87
C ASN A 325 -40.26 -36.24 -14.79
N ALA A 326 -39.95 -35.18 -15.54
CA ALA A 326 -40.82 -34.58 -16.54
C ALA A 326 -40.96 -35.42 -17.83
N VAL A 327 -40.00 -36.34 -18.08
CA VAL A 327 -40.05 -37.21 -19.27
C VAL A 327 -41.03 -38.36 -19.04
N PRO A 328 -42.02 -38.59 -19.96
CA PRO A 328 -42.98 -39.70 -19.81
C PRO A 328 -42.33 -41.05 -19.64
N LEU A 329 -42.97 -41.93 -18.84
CA LEU A 329 -42.46 -43.28 -18.51
C LEU A 329 -42.22 -44.18 -19.72
N LEU A 330 -42.88 -43.88 -20.86
CA LEU A 330 -42.75 -44.61 -22.11
C LEU A 330 -41.45 -44.30 -22.90
N GLN A 331 -40.73 -43.21 -22.55
CA GLN A 331 -39.48 -42.82 -23.22
C GLN A 331 -38.24 -43.25 -22.39
N ILE A 332 -38.07 -44.56 -22.20
CA ILE A 332 -37.01 -45.15 -21.35
C ILE A 332 -35.59 -44.76 -21.77
N ALA A 333 -35.31 -44.58 -23.10
CA ALA A 333 -34.01 -44.21 -23.59
C ALA A 333 -33.59 -42.78 -23.16
N GLN A 334 -34.51 -41.82 -23.22
CA GLN A 334 -34.26 -40.44 -22.78
C GLN A 334 -34.09 -40.31 -21.24
N ARG A 335 -34.84 -41.09 -20.47
CA ARG A 335 -34.66 -41.14 -19.00
C ARG A 335 -33.31 -41.68 -18.56
N ARG A 336 -32.70 -42.60 -19.35
CA ARG A 336 -31.36 -43.17 -19.07
C ARG A 336 -30.23 -42.19 -19.37
N GLN A 337 -30.41 -41.23 -20.26
CA GLN A 337 -29.43 -40.16 -20.55
C GLN A 337 -29.39 -39.05 -19.49
N LEU A 338 -30.47 -38.90 -18.70
CA LEU A 338 -30.60 -37.91 -17.62
C LEU A 338 -30.37 -38.50 -16.21
N ALA A 339 -30.02 -39.78 -16.12
CA ALA A 339 -29.66 -40.48 -14.87
C ALA A 339 -28.17 -40.50 -14.66
#